data_32101f6259eff8e0434b5c74c52c66bc
#
_entry.id   32101f6259eff8e0434b5c74c52c66bc
#
_cell.length_a   1.000
_cell.length_b   1.000
_cell.length_c   1.000
_cell.angle_alpha   90.00
_cell.angle_beta   90.00
_cell.angle_gamma   90.00
#
_symmetry.space_group_name_H-M   'P 1'
#
loop_
_entity.id
_entity.type
_entity.pdbx_description
1 polymer ?
#
loop_
_entity_poly.entity_id
_entity_poly.type
_entity_poly.pdbx_seq_one_letter_code
_entity_poly.pdbx_strand_id
1 'polypeptide(L)'
;MKKFYLSFVTICLIFSATTPLPVAVYAETNSPEEISPNKTEEKPTQEEATTPSTETNEKEPSTADKTNEETTSSSNTATDTTSPEKETTPVTKSTTSIPKEEVSANQVLAAGDTYIDTFPDEAFAKVIALQITGSDDTSQVVTQEQLDSITSLNASGKNITDVTGINQLTNLTTIDLSQNQLTSIEPITNLTSLTSLNVSNNLLSSVVITTAQNIPNLTSLNISNNLTITKLIIEDQASLTSISATIPSGQTSALEELTLSNLPMLTRAGGNTSTSVTFTNYSDVLTTVKLNGLPKIQQVDLDSNPINDIDVHDMAGLTYL
;
A
#
# COMPACT_ATOMS: atom_id res chain seq x y z
N MET A 1 28.77 50.24 10.66
CA MET A 1 29.99 49.43 10.90
C MET A 1 29.67 48.37 11.98
N LYS A 2 29.34 47.16 11.59
CA LYS A 2 29.23 46.00 12.48
C LYS A 2 30.15 44.91 11.94
N LYS A 3 31.11 44.53 12.75
CA LYS A 3 32.18 43.58 12.43
C LYS A 3 31.62 42.16 12.45
N PHE A 4 31.85 41.40 11.39
CA PHE A 4 31.65 39.96 11.35
C PHE A 4 32.85 39.27 12.01
N TYR A 5 32.55 38.39 12.98
CA TYR A 5 33.52 37.45 13.51
C TYR A 5 33.35 36.12 12.82
N LEU A 6 34.38 35.73 12.07
CA LEU A 6 34.51 34.42 11.45
C LEU A 6 35.23 33.50 12.43
N SER A 7 34.56 32.48 12.95
CA SER A 7 35.15 31.47 13.81
C SER A 7 35.62 30.29 12.97
N PHE A 8 36.92 30.13 12.84
CA PHE A 8 37.55 28.93 12.29
C PHE A 8 37.59 27.83 13.33
N VAL A 9 36.87 26.71 13.07
CA VAL A 9 37.05 25.47 13.82
C VAL A 9 38.02 24.58 13.03
N THR A 10 39.19 24.42 13.58
CA THR A 10 40.23 23.52 13.08
C THR A 10 39.86 22.09 13.44
N ILE A 11 39.53 21.25 12.46
CA ILE A 11 39.34 19.81 12.66
C ILE A 11 40.67 19.11 12.42
N CYS A 12 41.19 18.53 13.52
CA CYS A 12 42.38 17.69 13.51
C CYS A 12 42.01 16.30 12.95
N LEU A 13 42.50 15.96 11.76
CA LEU A 13 42.42 14.63 11.16
C LEU A 13 43.49 13.73 11.80
N ILE A 14 43.07 12.74 12.57
CA ILE A 14 43.91 11.64 13.02
C ILE A 14 43.78 10.52 11.99
N PHE A 15 44.81 10.30 11.19
CA PHE A 15 44.99 9.13 10.36
C PHE A 15 45.39 7.92 11.23
N SER A 16 44.51 6.94 11.30
CA SER A 16 44.85 5.60 11.79
C SER A 16 44.95 4.68 10.54
N ALA A 17 46.18 4.26 10.27
CA ALA A 17 46.48 3.29 9.24
C ALA A 17 46.12 1.88 9.74
N THR A 18 45.14 1.21 9.08
CA THR A 18 44.96 -0.22 9.20
C THR A 18 45.24 -0.88 7.87
N THR A 19 46.16 -1.84 7.90
CA THR A 19 46.63 -2.67 6.77
C THR A 19 45.50 -3.50 6.16
N PRO A 20 45.50 -3.70 4.81
CA PRO A 20 44.55 -4.58 4.16
C PRO A 20 44.94 -6.05 4.29
N LEU A 21 43.95 -6.90 4.59
CA LEU A 21 44.05 -8.34 4.52
C LEU A 21 43.99 -8.83 3.05
N PRO A 22 44.67 -9.93 2.68
CA PRO A 22 44.72 -10.39 1.33
C PRO A 22 43.41 -11.06 0.89
N VAL A 23 42.91 -10.64 -0.26
CA VAL A 23 41.80 -11.27 -0.97
C VAL A 23 42.35 -12.54 -1.65
N ALA A 24 41.79 -13.69 -1.31
CA ALA A 24 42.04 -14.94 -2.03
C ALA A 24 41.33 -14.90 -3.39
N VAL A 25 42.15 -14.94 -4.46
CA VAL A 25 41.69 -15.08 -5.84
C VAL A 25 41.45 -16.57 -6.11
N TYR A 26 40.20 -16.94 -6.33
CA TYR A 26 39.87 -18.21 -6.96
C TYR A 26 39.90 -18.01 -8.49
N ALA A 27 40.89 -18.62 -9.12
CA ALA A 27 40.97 -18.74 -10.55
C ALA A 27 40.10 -19.91 -11.01
N GLU A 28 39.04 -19.64 -11.73
CA GLU A 28 38.38 -20.64 -12.55
C GLU A 28 38.99 -20.65 -13.95
N THR A 29 39.64 -21.76 -14.24
CA THR A 29 40.09 -22.11 -15.60
C THR A 29 38.96 -22.88 -16.30
N ASN A 30 38.40 -22.31 -17.34
CA ASN A 30 37.79 -23.10 -18.40
C ASN A 30 38.08 -22.45 -19.75
N SER A 31 38.87 -23.15 -20.55
CA SER A 31 39.24 -22.84 -21.92
C SER A 31 38.16 -23.36 -22.88
N PRO A 32 38.05 -22.77 -24.08
CA PRO A 32 36.91 -22.95 -24.97
C PRO A 32 37.12 -24.09 -25.96
N GLU A 33 36.07 -24.80 -26.29
CA GLU A 33 36.01 -25.62 -27.51
C GLU A 33 35.34 -24.86 -28.64
N GLU A 34 36.13 -24.63 -29.67
CA GLU A 34 35.77 -24.19 -31.01
C GLU A 34 35.02 -25.29 -31.77
N ILE A 35 33.88 -24.99 -32.34
CA ILE A 35 33.38 -25.67 -33.53
C ILE A 35 32.76 -24.63 -34.47
N SER A 36 33.39 -24.44 -35.63
CA SER A 36 33.01 -23.61 -36.77
C SER A 36 32.26 -24.45 -37.83
N PRO A 37 31.84 -23.87 -38.95
CA PRO A 37 30.43 -23.76 -39.29
C PRO A 37 30.04 -24.69 -40.47
N ASN A 38 28.75 -24.91 -40.68
CA ASN A 38 28.28 -25.34 -41.99
C ASN A 38 27.09 -24.54 -42.48
N LYS A 39 27.31 -23.95 -43.60
CA LYS A 39 26.51 -23.11 -44.45
C LYS A 39 25.61 -23.97 -45.31
N THR A 40 24.31 -23.67 -45.37
CA THR A 40 23.53 -23.87 -46.62
C THR A 40 22.39 -22.89 -46.65
N GLU A 41 22.45 -22.03 -47.65
CA GLU A 41 21.40 -21.15 -48.11
C GLU A 41 20.32 -21.99 -48.83
N GLU A 42 19.06 -21.60 -48.69
CA GLU A 42 18.10 -21.58 -49.81
C GLU A 42 16.90 -20.69 -49.44
N LYS A 43 16.64 -19.75 -50.31
CA LYS A 43 15.51 -18.85 -50.46
C LYS A 43 15.04 -19.05 -51.93
N PRO A 44 13.89 -18.58 -52.41
CA PRO A 44 12.49 -18.46 -51.93
C PRO A 44 11.51 -19.02 -52.97
N THR A 45 10.20 -19.06 -52.64
CA THR A 45 9.19 -18.94 -53.70
C THR A 45 7.89 -18.33 -53.16
N GLN A 46 7.47 -17.24 -53.78
CA GLN A 46 6.17 -16.61 -53.73
C GLN A 46 5.16 -17.41 -54.55
N GLU A 47 3.87 -17.34 -54.18
CA GLU A 47 2.67 -17.24 -55.01
C GLU A 47 1.50 -17.04 -54.02
N GLU A 48 0.89 -15.93 -53.98
CA GLU A 48 -0.10 -15.23 -54.80
C GLU A 48 -1.51 -15.79 -54.67
N ALA A 49 -2.36 -14.93 -54.11
CA ALA A 49 -3.73 -14.52 -54.43
C ALA A 49 -4.81 -15.56 -54.62
N THR A 50 -5.92 -15.38 -53.90
CA THR A 50 -7.21 -14.96 -54.51
C THR A 50 -8.27 -14.78 -53.43
N THR A 51 -8.86 -13.60 -53.34
CA THR A 51 -10.27 -13.35 -52.97
C THR A 51 -11.13 -13.62 -54.21
N PRO A 52 -12.43 -13.89 -54.15
CA PRO A 52 -13.40 -12.84 -53.83
C PRO A 52 -14.77 -13.28 -53.20
N SER A 53 -15.38 -12.33 -52.53
CA SER A 53 -16.73 -11.72 -52.75
C SER A 53 -18.01 -12.47 -52.38
N THR A 54 -18.81 -11.75 -51.63
CA THR A 54 -20.23 -11.38 -51.75
C THR A 54 -21.27 -12.46 -51.44
N GLU A 55 -22.21 -12.21 -50.58
CA GLU A 55 -23.46 -11.47 -50.67
C GLU A 55 -24.25 -11.54 -49.35
N THR A 56 -24.63 -10.41 -48.87
CA THR A 56 -25.97 -9.85 -48.59
C THR A 56 -27.10 -10.83 -48.31
N ASN A 57 -27.75 -10.67 -47.17
CA ASN A 57 -29.17 -10.30 -47.19
C ASN A 57 -29.68 -9.78 -45.83
N GLU A 58 -30.22 -8.59 -45.93
CA GLU A 58 -31.14 -7.92 -45.04
C GLU A 58 -32.35 -8.76 -44.66
N LYS A 59 -32.87 -8.54 -43.50
CA LYS A 59 -34.28 -8.15 -43.30
C LYS A 59 -34.63 -7.89 -41.85
N GLU A 60 -34.77 -6.67 -41.49
CA GLU A 60 -35.83 -6.14 -40.62
C GLU A 60 -37.12 -6.03 -41.45
N PRO A 61 -38.32 -5.72 -40.93
CA PRO A 61 -38.70 -5.13 -39.62
C PRO A 61 -40.06 -5.61 -39.06
N SER A 62 -40.52 -4.84 -38.08
CA SER A 62 -41.94 -4.50 -37.83
C SER A 62 -42.51 -5.00 -36.50
N THR A 63 -42.66 -4.11 -35.59
CA THR A 63 -43.71 -3.15 -35.21
C THR A 63 -44.86 -3.69 -34.36
N ALA A 64 -45.15 -2.90 -33.42
CA ALA A 64 -46.43 -2.47 -32.82
C ALA A 64 -46.85 -3.25 -31.56
N ASP A 65 -47.08 -2.64 -30.48
CA ASP A 65 -47.81 -1.44 -30.04
C ASP A 65 -48.90 -1.86 -29.02
N LYS A 66 -49.12 -0.99 -28.11
CA LYS A 66 -50.28 -0.67 -27.27
C LYS A 66 -50.32 -1.22 -25.86
N THR A 67 -50.07 -0.25 -24.95
CA THR A 67 -51.03 0.61 -24.21
C THR A 67 -52.05 -0.14 -23.36
N ASN A 68 -52.11 0.15 -22.09
CA ASN A 68 -52.95 1.12 -21.40
C ASN A 68 -52.84 0.84 -19.86
N GLU A 69 -52.54 1.84 -19.12
CA GLU A 69 -53.44 2.69 -18.32
C GLU A 69 -53.99 2.02 -17.04
N GLU A 70 -53.62 2.67 -16.02
CA GLU A 70 -54.38 3.53 -15.08
C GLU A 70 -55.22 2.73 -14.09
N THR A 71 -55.33 3.01 -12.86
CA THR A 71 -55.67 4.19 -12.11
C THR A 71 -55.72 3.90 -10.58
N THR A 72 -55.27 4.90 -9.86
CA THR A 72 -55.91 5.55 -8.71
C THR A 72 -56.20 4.75 -7.45
N SER A 73 -55.70 5.22 -6.37
CA SER A 73 -56.06 6.36 -5.54
C SER A 73 -56.71 5.97 -4.19
N SER A 74 -56.32 6.72 -3.24
CA SER A 74 -57.06 7.27 -2.07
C SER A 74 -56.88 6.54 -0.74
N SER A 75 -56.14 7.17 0.14
CA SER A 75 -56.52 8.16 1.17
C SER A 75 -57.53 7.68 2.24
N ASN A 76 -57.15 7.83 3.45
CA ASN A 76 -57.71 8.66 4.52
C ASN A 76 -57.28 8.13 5.89
N THR A 77 -56.59 8.94 6.63
CA THR A 77 -57.01 9.94 7.59
C THR A 77 -57.53 9.36 8.89
N ALA A 78 -56.73 9.59 9.91
CA ALA A 78 -56.96 10.26 11.18
C ALA A 78 -57.81 9.64 12.28
N THR A 79 -57.30 9.92 13.43
CA THR A 79 -57.79 10.32 14.76
C THR A 79 -57.84 9.21 15.80
N ASP A 80 -57.01 9.35 16.76
CA ASP A 80 -57.05 10.13 18.02
C ASP A 80 -57.68 9.32 19.20
N THR A 81 -57.04 9.45 20.33
CA THR A 81 -57.52 9.51 21.67
C THR A 81 -57.19 8.37 22.65
N THR A 82 -56.39 8.79 23.61
CA THR A 82 -56.40 8.50 25.07
C THR A 82 -55.93 7.15 25.63
N SER A 83 -54.91 7.35 26.44
CA SER A 83 -54.47 6.57 27.64
C SER A 83 -55.60 6.39 28.67
N PRO A 84 -55.58 5.47 29.66
CA PRO A 84 -54.43 5.32 30.56
C PRO A 84 -54.12 3.89 31.09
N GLU A 85 -52.88 3.80 31.58
CA GLU A 85 -52.39 3.07 32.74
C GLU A 85 -52.96 1.67 33.12
N LYS A 86 -52.07 0.66 33.11
CA LYS A 86 -51.86 -0.18 34.28
C LYS A 86 -50.54 -0.91 34.24
N GLU A 87 -49.74 -0.66 35.26
CA GLU A 87 -48.56 -1.39 35.69
C GLU A 87 -48.72 -2.91 35.68
N THR A 88 -47.70 -3.60 35.11
CA THR A 88 -47.12 -4.81 35.71
C THR A 88 -45.75 -5.04 35.09
N THR A 89 -44.72 -4.87 35.88
CA THR A 89 -43.36 -5.44 35.72
C THR A 89 -43.43 -6.96 35.95
N PRO A 90 -42.37 -7.71 35.69
CA PRO A 90 -41.22 -7.65 34.87
C PRO A 90 -40.86 -8.99 34.20
N VAL A 91 -40.01 -9.06 33.24
CA VAL A 91 -38.87 -10.01 33.26
C VAL A 91 -37.84 -9.50 32.29
N THR A 92 -36.76 -9.04 32.83
CA THR A 92 -35.52 -8.69 32.21
C THR A 92 -34.93 -9.86 31.43
N LYS A 93 -34.97 -9.80 30.11
CA LYS A 93 -33.91 -10.42 29.27
C LYS A 93 -32.96 -9.34 28.92
N SER A 94 -31.93 -9.24 29.72
CA SER A 94 -30.72 -8.47 29.42
C SER A 94 -30.06 -9.08 28.19
N THR A 95 -30.35 -8.54 27.03
CA THR A 95 -29.47 -8.60 25.88
C THR A 95 -28.51 -7.46 26.05
N THR A 96 -27.41 -7.73 26.74
CA THR A 96 -26.25 -6.86 26.77
C THR A 96 -25.71 -6.80 25.35
N SER A 97 -26.10 -5.78 24.62
CA SER A 97 -25.33 -5.31 23.49
C SER A 97 -24.04 -4.80 24.07
N ILE A 98 -22.98 -5.57 23.93
CA ILE A 98 -21.60 -5.13 24.16
C ILE A 98 -21.40 -3.93 23.25
N PRO A 99 -21.07 -2.74 23.77
CA PRO A 99 -20.62 -1.64 22.94
C PRO A 99 -19.40 -2.14 22.18
N LYS A 100 -19.37 -1.91 20.87
CA LYS A 100 -18.15 -2.06 20.08
C LYS A 100 -17.15 -1.08 20.69
N GLU A 101 -16.32 -1.57 21.60
CA GLU A 101 -15.20 -0.83 22.14
C GLU A 101 -14.35 -0.39 20.95
N GLU A 102 -14.12 0.91 20.86
CA GLU A 102 -13.08 1.44 19.97
C GLU A 102 -11.79 0.75 20.39
N VAL A 103 -11.29 -0.14 19.53
CA VAL A 103 -10.04 -0.86 19.77
C VAL A 103 -8.95 0.20 19.79
N SER A 104 -8.52 0.55 20.99
CA SER A 104 -7.42 1.47 21.24
C SER A 104 -6.17 0.90 20.53
N ALA A 105 -5.54 1.70 19.69
CA ALA A 105 -4.34 1.34 18.92
C ALA A 105 -3.09 0.99 19.78
N ASN A 106 -3.28 0.78 21.07
CA ASN A 106 -2.21 0.48 22.03
C ASN A 106 -2.67 -0.62 23.01
N GLN A 107 -3.13 -1.75 22.48
CA GLN A 107 -3.45 -2.91 23.31
C GLN A 107 -2.15 -3.48 23.89
N VAL A 108 -2.00 -3.43 25.21
CA VAL A 108 -0.89 -4.07 25.93
C VAL A 108 -1.23 -5.54 26.09
N LEU A 109 -0.31 -6.43 25.71
CA LEU A 109 -0.45 -7.87 25.89
C LEU A 109 -0.70 -8.19 27.38
N ALA A 110 -1.84 -8.83 27.68
CA ALA A 110 -2.14 -9.26 29.04
C ALA A 110 -1.57 -10.66 29.29
N ALA A 111 -1.26 -10.94 30.55
CA ALA A 111 -0.77 -12.27 30.92
C ALA A 111 -1.85 -13.32 30.68
N GLY A 112 -1.61 -14.24 29.79
CA GLY A 112 -2.52 -15.31 29.41
C GLY A 112 -3.28 -15.07 28.11
N ASP A 113 -3.06 -13.94 27.43
CA ASP A 113 -3.60 -13.72 26.08
C ASP A 113 -3.09 -14.81 25.13
N THR A 114 -4.00 -15.30 24.30
CA THR A 114 -3.68 -16.25 23.23
C THR A 114 -3.31 -15.48 21.94
N TYR A 115 -2.84 -16.23 20.93
CA TYR A 115 -2.59 -15.60 19.63
C TYR A 115 -3.83 -14.95 19.05
N ILE A 116 -5.02 -15.59 19.17
CA ILE A 116 -6.26 -15.02 18.66
C ILE A 116 -6.78 -13.83 19.46
N ASP A 117 -6.48 -13.77 20.76
CA ASP A 117 -6.82 -12.62 21.59
C ASP A 117 -5.95 -11.41 21.20
N THR A 118 -4.68 -11.66 20.88
CA THR A 118 -3.70 -10.63 20.48
C THR A 118 -3.90 -10.16 19.04
N PHE A 119 -4.22 -11.08 18.14
CA PHE A 119 -4.39 -10.87 16.69
C PHE A 119 -5.78 -11.37 16.28
N PRO A 120 -6.81 -10.51 16.27
CA PRO A 120 -8.21 -10.91 16.05
C PRO A 120 -8.50 -11.50 14.66
N ASP A 121 -7.69 -11.19 13.65
CA ASP A 121 -7.77 -11.87 12.35
C ASP A 121 -7.16 -13.26 12.47
N GLU A 122 -7.98 -14.30 12.30
CA GLU A 122 -7.57 -15.70 12.48
C GLU A 122 -6.43 -16.09 11.51
N ALA A 123 -6.46 -15.58 10.29
CA ALA A 123 -5.42 -15.85 9.30
C ALA A 123 -4.08 -15.22 9.71
N PHE A 124 -4.14 -14.00 10.26
CA PHE A 124 -2.97 -13.31 10.79
C PHE A 124 -2.45 -13.99 12.05
N ALA A 125 -3.31 -14.33 13.01
CA ALA A 125 -2.94 -15.06 14.23
C ALA A 125 -2.22 -16.38 13.90
N LYS A 126 -2.73 -17.14 12.93
CA LYS A 126 -2.11 -18.39 12.46
C LYS A 126 -0.69 -18.19 11.89
N VAL A 127 -0.48 -17.11 11.13
CA VAL A 127 0.86 -16.79 10.60
C VAL A 127 1.83 -16.53 11.73
N ILE A 128 1.43 -15.76 12.75
CA ILE A 128 2.29 -15.44 13.89
C ILE A 128 2.55 -16.71 14.73
N ALA A 129 1.51 -17.47 15.07
CA ALA A 129 1.63 -18.72 15.82
C ALA A 129 2.56 -19.71 15.12
N LEU A 130 2.38 -19.92 13.81
CA LEU A 130 3.20 -20.80 12.99
C LEU A 130 4.68 -20.38 12.98
N GLN A 131 4.95 -19.07 12.88
CA GLN A 131 6.30 -18.53 12.86
C GLN A 131 7.04 -18.72 14.19
N ILE A 132 6.33 -18.63 15.32
CA ILE A 132 6.91 -18.75 16.65
C ILE A 132 7.01 -20.20 17.09
N THR A 133 5.94 -20.99 16.91
CA THR A 133 5.80 -22.32 17.52
C THR A 133 5.95 -23.48 16.53
N GLY A 134 5.88 -23.19 15.22
CA GLY A 134 5.78 -24.22 14.19
C GLY A 134 4.38 -24.86 14.07
N SER A 135 3.37 -24.32 14.79
CA SER A 135 1.97 -24.76 14.78
C SER A 135 1.07 -23.56 14.51
N ASP A 136 -0.03 -23.76 13.80
CA ASP A 136 -1.07 -22.76 13.55
C ASP A 136 -2.19 -22.74 14.62
N ASP A 137 -1.93 -23.35 15.77
CA ASP A 137 -2.85 -23.35 16.93
C ASP A 137 -2.86 -21.97 17.60
N THR A 138 -3.89 -21.19 17.32
CA THR A 138 -4.06 -19.83 17.83
C THR A 138 -4.59 -19.78 19.26
N SER A 139 -4.97 -20.91 19.86
CA SER A 139 -5.41 -20.99 21.25
C SER A 139 -4.27 -21.05 22.26
N GLN A 140 -3.04 -21.18 21.81
CA GLN A 140 -1.86 -21.14 22.68
C GLN A 140 -1.61 -19.73 23.22
N VAL A 141 -1.15 -19.67 24.47
CA VAL A 141 -0.77 -18.41 25.09
C VAL A 141 0.49 -17.88 24.44
N VAL A 142 0.50 -16.59 24.15
CA VAL A 142 1.67 -15.88 23.58
C VAL A 142 2.30 -14.96 24.64
N THR A 143 3.60 -14.80 24.59
CA THR A 143 4.34 -13.87 25.47
C THR A 143 5.02 -12.77 24.66
N GLN A 144 5.23 -11.61 25.29
CA GLN A 144 5.94 -10.50 24.63
C GLN A 144 7.35 -10.91 24.18
N GLU A 145 8.06 -11.73 24.96
CA GLU A 145 9.38 -12.24 24.57
C GLU A 145 9.33 -13.05 23.26
N GLN A 146 8.27 -13.84 23.05
CA GLN A 146 8.05 -14.57 21.80
C GLN A 146 7.76 -13.60 20.65
N LEU A 147 6.92 -12.60 20.86
CA LEU A 147 6.63 -11.57 19.85
C LEU A 147 7.88 -10.75 19.50
N ASP A 148 8.69 -10.39 20.50
CA ASP A 148 9.94 -9.64 20.34
C ASP A 148 11.02 -10.44 19.58
N SER A 149 10.88 -11.76 19.47
CA SER A 149 11.78 -12.60 18.67
C SER A 149 11.58 -12.44 17.17
N ILE A 150 10.42 -11.88 16.74
CA ILE A 150 10.09 -11.70 15.33
C ILE A 150 10.70 -10.40 14.81
N THR A 151 11.70 -10.50 13.95
CA THR A 151 12.35 -9.34 13.31
C THR A 151 11.96 -9.17 11.83
N SER A 152 11.39 -10.20 11.23
CA SER A 152 10.92 -10.20 9.84
C SER A 152 9.63 -11.00 9.76
N LEU A 153 8.62 -10.45 9.08
CA LEU A 153 7.32 -11.08 8.89
C LEU A 153 7.01 -11.24 7.41
N ASN A 154 6.81 -12.49 6.98
CA ASN A 154 6.24 -12.80 5.67
C ASN A 154 4.85 -13.40 5.84
N ALA A 155 3.84 -12.58 5.61
CA ALA A 155 2.42 -12.91 5.68
C ALA A 155 1.72 -12.72 4.33
N SER A 156 2.47 -12.83 3.22
CA SER A 156 1.95 -12.64 1.86
C SER A 156 0.99 -13.76 1.46
N GLY A 157 -0.15 -13.39 0.84
CA GLY A 157 -1.10 -14.35 0.25
C GLY A 157 -1.82 -15.22 1.27
N LYS A 158 -2.12 -14.70 2.45
CA LYS A 158 -2.75 -15.43 3.56
C LYS A 158 -4.24 -15.15 3.74
N ASN A 159 -4.86 -14.34 2.88
CA ASN A 159 -6.24 -13.87 3.00
C ASN A 159 -6.50 -13.03 4.27
N ILE A 160 -5.49 -12.34 4.77
CA ILE A 160 -5.57 -11.47 5.94
C ILE A 160 -6.41 -10.25 5.59
N THR A 161 -7.34 -9.90 6.48
CA THR A 161 -8.23 -8.73 6.34
C THR A 161 -7.90 -7.62 7.31
N ASP A 162 -7.28 -7.98 8.45
CA ASP A 162 -6.91 -7.05 9.52
C ASP A 162 -5.58 -7.46 10.16
N VAL A 163 -4.75 -6.48 10.49
CA VAL A 163 -3.47 -6.67 11.16
C VAL A 163 -3.45 -6.04 12.55
N THR A 164 -4.62 -5.87 13.18
CA THR A 164 -4.71 -5.44 14.58
C THR A 164 -3.81 -6.30 15.46
N GLY A 165 -3.05 -5.68 16.35
CA GLY A 165 -2.05 -6.35 17.18
C GLY A 165 -0.64 -6.35 16.60
N ILE A 166 -0.42 -6.02 15.32
CA ILE A 166 0.92 -6.02 14.69
C ILE A 166 1.91 -5.11 15.42
N ASN A 167 1.43 -4.06 16.08
CA ASN A 167 2.23 -3.15 16.89
C ASN A 167 2.88 -3.79 18.14
N GLN A 168 2.44 -5.02 18.49
CA GLN A 168 3.11 -5.83 19.54
C GLN A 168 4.45 -6.43 19.05
N LEU A 169 4.66 -6.48 17.73
CA LEU A 169 5.88 -7.02 17.12
C LEU A 169 6.96 -5.91 16.99
N THR A 170 7.39 -5.38 18.11
CA THR A 170 8.18 -4.13 18.21
C THR A 170 9.55 -4.18 17.52
N ASN A 171 10.11 -5.38 17.33
CA ASN A 171 11.41 -5.60 16.71
C ASN A 171 11.35 -5.84 15.21
N LEU A 172 10.18 -5.73 14.58
CA LEU A 172 10.05 -5.90 13.13
C LEU A 172 10.87 -4.87 12.36
N THR A 173 11.71 -5.37 11.47
CA THR A 173 12.47 -4.58 10.50
C THR A 173 11.90 -4.66 9.10
N THR A 174 11.28 -5.78 8.75
CA THR A 174 10.66 -5.99 7.44
C THR A 174 9.31 -6.68 7.57
N ILE A 175 8.33 -6.17 6.79
CA ILE A 175 6.97 -6.71 6.75
C ILE A 175 6.56 -6.91 5.29
N ASP A 176 6.13 -8.12 4.95
CA ASP A 176 5.45 -8.43 3.70
C ASP A 176 4.01 -8.92 3.99
N LEU A 177 3.05 -8.05 3.71
CA LEU A 177 1.61 -8.26 3.79
C LEU A 177 0.97 -8.23 2.39
N SER A 178 1.76 -8.41 1.35
CA SER A 178 1.25 -8.36 -0.02
C SER A 178 0.26 -9.49 -0.32
N GLN A 179 -0.58 -9.29 -1.35
CA GLN A 179 -1.54 -10.29 -1.83
C GLN A 179 -2.54 -10.74 -0.73
N ASN A 180 -3.04 -9.78 0.05
CA ASN A 180 -4.05 -9.98 1.09
C ASN A 180 -5.33 -9.18 0.78
N GLN A 181 -6.20 -9.02 1.76
CA GLN A 181 -7.48 -8.32 1.63
C GLN A 181 -7.55 -7.13 2.60
N LEU A 182 -6.41 -6.52 2.90
CA LEU A 182 -6.33 -5.39 3.82
C LEU A 182 -7.05 -4.17 3.22
N THR A 183 -7.87 -3.52 4.02
CA THR A 183 -8.54 -2.25 3.68
C THR A 183 -7.90 -1.05 4.35
N SER A 184 -7.10 -1.27 5.40
CA SER A 184 -6.37 -0.23 6.15
C SER A 184 -5.01 -0.73 6.63
N ILE A 185 -4.08 0.22 6.83
CA ILE A 185 -2.79 0.01 7.49
C ILE A 185 -2.68 0.78 8.82
N GLU A 186 -3.79 1.31 9.32
CA GLU A 186 -3.81 2.07 10.57
C GLU A 186 -3.22 1.32 11.78
N PRO A 187 -3.36 -0.03 11.91
CA PRO A 187 -2.72 -0.76 13.00
C PRO A 187 -1.18 -0.77 12.96
N ILE A 188 -0.56 -0.45 11.81
CA ILE A 188 0.89 -0.43 11.65
C ILE A 188 1.46 0.84 12.30
N THR A 189 1.67 0.79 13.61
CA THR A 189 2.15 1.91 14.42
C THR A 189 3.23 1.45 15.41
N ASN A 190 4.08 2.38 15.85
CA ASN A 190 5.11 2.15 16.87
C ASN A 190 6.16 1.08 16.50
N LEU A 191 6.28 0.74 15.24
CA LEU A 191 7.29 -0.18 14.74
C LEU A 191 8.58 0.60 14.42
N THR A 192 9.26 1.06 15.46
CA THR A 192 10.39 1.98 15.32
C THR A 192 11.61 1.38 14.62
N SER A 193 11.70 0.06 14.54
CA SER A 193 12.76 -0.66 13.82
C SER A 193 12.41 -0.93 12.33
N LEU A 194 11.19 -0.62 11.91
CA LEU A 194 10.69 -0.97 10.57
C LEU A 194 11.41 -0.17 9.49
N THR A 195 12.01 -0.88 8.54
CA THR A 195 12.71 -0.31 7.38
C THR A 195 12.02 -0.58 6.06
N SER A 196 11.27 -1.68 5.95
CA SER A 196 10.59 -2.08 4.72
C SER A 196 9.17 -2.56 4.99
N LEU A 197 8.21 -1.96 4.29
CA LEU A 197 6.80 -2.33 4.34
C LEU A 197 6.28 -2.62 2.93
N ASN A 198 5.81 -3.84 2.71
CA ASN A 198 5.14 -4.25 1.48
C ASN A 198 3.68 -4.59 1.77
N VAL A 199 2.76 -3.77 1.28
CA VAL A 199 1.31 -3.96 1.34
C VAL A 199 0.69 -3.95 -0.06
N SER A 200 1.47 -4.30 -1.08
CA SER A 200 1.00 -4.36 -2.46
C SER A 200 -0.08 -5.43 -2.67
N ASN A 201 -0.90 -5.28 -3.70
CA ASN A 201 -1.97 -6.22 -4.02
C ASN A 201 -2.94 -6.43 -2.84
N ASN A 202 -3.47 -5.35 -2.31
CA ASN A 202 -4.49 -5.30 -1.26
C ASN A 202 -5.70 -4.46 -1.71
N LEU A 203 -6.60 -4.17 -0.79
CA LEU A 203 -7.83 -3.40 -1.02
C LEU A 203 -7.83 -2.10 -0.21
N LEU A 204 -6.65 -1.49 -0.03
CA LEU A 204 -6.51 -0.28 0.78
C LEU A 204 -7.37 0.86 0.22
N SER A 205 -8.13 1.52 1.08
CA SER A 205 -8.93 2.68 0.72
C SER A 205 -8.16 4.00 0.84
N SER A 206 -7.20 4.03 1.75
CA SER A 206 -6.28 5.16 1.94
C SER A 206 -4.94 4.68 2.48
N VAL A 207 -3.89 5.48 2.24
CA VAL A 207 -2.58 5.33 2.90
C VAL A 207 -2.20 6.69 3.45
N VAL A 208 -2.17 6.78 4.78
CA VAL A 208 -1.77 7.98 5.51
C VAL A 208 -0.63 7.59 6.46
N ILE A 209 0.57 8.09 6.18
CA ILE A 209 1.77 7.87 7.01
C ILE A 209 2.33 9.23 7.37
N THR A 210 2.25 9.55 8.66
CA THR A 210 2.76 10.78 9.26
C THR A 210 3.60 10.44 10.48
N THR A 211 4.01 11.40 11.26
CA THR A 211 4.69 11.15 12.55
C THR A 211 3.82 10.37 13.54
N ALA A 212 2.49 10.37 13.36
CA ALA A 212 1.56 9.67 14.26
C ALA A 212 1.73 8.13 14.22
N GLN A 213 2.15 7.56 13.07
CA GLN A 213 2.41 6.13 12.97
C GLN A 213 3.68 5.69 13.71
N ASN A 214 4.59 6.62 13.99
CA ASN A 214 5.85 6.35 14.70
C ASN A 214 6.65 5.18 14.09
N ILE A 215 6.93 5.29 12.79
CA ILE A 215 7.77 4.37 12.01
C ILE A 215 8.94 5.13 11.35
N PRO A 216 9.80 5.80 12.14
CA PRO A 216 10.73 6.82 11.64
C PRO A 216 11.86 6.27 10.77
N ASN A 217 12.10 4.96 10.82
CA ASN A 217 13.18 4.30 10.10
C ASN A 217 12.72 3.67 8.77
N LEU A 218 11.47 3.88 8.37
CA LEU A 218 10.96 3.35 7.11
C LEU A 218 11.72 3.93 5.92
N THR A 219 12.36 3.07 5.14
CA THR A 219 13.14 3.44 3.94
C THR A 219 12.45 3.06 2.64
N SER A 220 11.63 2.02 2.65
CA SER A 220 10.93 1.49 1.47
C SER A 220 9.48 1.17 1.78
N LEU A 221 8.57 1.71 0.98
CA LEU A 221 7.14 1.43 1.02
C LEU A 221 6.67 0.91 -0.34
N ASN A 222 5.98 -0.22 -0.37
CA ASN A 222 5.34 -0.75 -1.57
C ASN A 222 3.83 -0.86 -1.36
N ILE A 223 3.08 -0.01 -2.07
CA ILE A 223 1.61 0.05 -2.10
C ILE A 223 1.05 -0.30 -3.48
N SER A 224 1.86 -0.87 -4.37
CA SER A 224 1.48 -1.18 -5.75
C SER A 224 0.22 -2.05 -5.81
N ASN A 225 -0.57 -1.87 -6.85
CA ASN A 225 -1.79 -2.63 -7.10
C ASN A 225 -2.83 -2.58 -5.94
N ASN A 226 -2.97 -1.41 -5.31
CA ASN A 226 -4.08 -1.06 -4.44
C ASN A 226 -4.97 -0.07 -5.20
N LEU A 227 -5.86 -0.59 -6.05
CA LEU A 227 -6.62 0.22 -7.01
C LEU A 227 -7.71 1.07 -6.33
N THR A 228 -8.04 0.77 -5.09
CA THR A 228 -9.08 1.42 -4.29
C THR A 228 -8.58 2.58 -3.45
N ILE A 229 -7.27 2.88 -3.46
CA ILE A 229 -6.73 4.03 -2.74
C ILE A 229 -7.27 5.32 -3.36
N THR A 230 -8.01 6.09 -2.56
CA THR A 230 -8.47 7.44 -2.94
C THR A 230 -7.53 8.53 -2.44
N LYS A 231 -6.76 8.25 -1.38
CA LYS A 231 -5.91 9.21 -0.70
C LYS A 231 -4.56 8.61 -0.33
N LEU A 232 -3.49 9.23 -0.81
CA LEU A 232 -2.10 8.90 -0.47
C LEU A 232 -1.44 10.12 0.16
N ILE A 233 -1.21 10.05 1.48
CA ILE A 233 -0.53 11.09 2.25
C ILE A 233 0.66 10.48 2.96
N ILE A 234 1.86 11.00 2.67
CA ILE A 234 3.10 10.60 3.35
C ILE A 234 3.86 11.87 3.70
N GLU A 235 4.02 12.08 5.00
CA GLU A 235 4.61 13.30 5.55
C GLU A 235 5.64 12.98 6.63
N ASP A 236 6.66 13.84 6.73
CA ASP A 236 7.65 13.84 7.81
C ASP A 236 8.40 12.51 8.00
N GLN A 237 8.61 11.75 6.92
CA GLN A 237 9.35 10.49 6.94
C GLN A 237 10.81 10.72 6.52
N ALA A 238 11.67 11.01 7.50
CA ALA A 238 13.05 11.45 7.26
C ALA A 238 13.93 10.39 6.59
N SER A 239 13.62 9.10 6.73
CA SER A 239 14.42 7.99 6.22
C SER A 239 13.89 7.43 4.88
N LEU A 240 12.68 7.81 4.46
CA LEU A 240 12.00 7.20 3.32
C LEU A 240 12.70 7.57 1.99
N THR A 241 13.17 6.54 1.28
CA THR A 241 13.91 6.70 0.01
C THR A 241 13.07 6.35 -1.21
N SER A 242 12.09 5.45 -1.04
CA SER A 242 11.29 4.97 -2.17
C SER A 242 9.86 4.61 -1.79
N ILE A 243 8.93 4.99 -2.66
CA ILE A 243 7.53 4.60 -2.63
C ILE A 243 7.21 3.94 -3.97
N SER A 244 6.85 2.65 -3.96
CA SER A 244 6.34 1.97 -5.14
C SER A 244 4.81 1.99 -5.12
N ALA A 245 4.21 2.52 -6.18
CA ALA A 245 2.76 2.65 -6.34
C ALA A 245 2.35 2.35 -7.79
N THR A 246 2.86 1.25 -8.35
CA THR A 246 2.56 0.85 -9.73
C THR A 246 1.15 0.31 -9.86
N ILE A 247 0.53 0.60 -11.01
CA ILE A 247 -0.77 0.05 -11.42
C ILE A 247 -0.54 -0.92 -12.58
N PRO A 248 -1.18 -2.10 -12.59
CA PRO A 248 -1.11 -3.00 -13.72
C PRO A 248 -1.63 -2.36 -15.01
N SER A 249 -1.03 -2.70 -16.14
CA SER A 249 -1.45 -2.19 -17.44
C SER A 249 -2.93 -2.48 -17.71
N GLY A 250 -3.67 -1.45 -18.14
CA GLY A 250 -5.11 -1.54 -18.43
C GLY A 250 -6.02 -1.45 -17.20
N GLN A 251 -5.46 -1.21 -16.02
CA GLN A 251 -6.22 -0.90 -14.80
C GLN A 251 -6.18 0.61 -14.54
N THR A 252 -7.14 1.10 -13.78
CA THR A 252 -7.21 2.48 -13.31
C THR A 252 -7.16 2.50 -11.78
N SER A 253 -6.61 3.57 -11.20
CA SER A 253 -6.62 3.82 -9.75
C SER A 253 -7.79 4.72 -9.38
N ALA A 254 -8.21 4.67 -8.15
CA ALA A 254 -9.18 5.59 -7.57
C ALA A 254 -8.53 6.83 -6.92
N LEU A 255 -7.22 7.06 -7.08
CA LEU A 255 -6.47 8.08 -6.36
C LEU A 255 -6.96 9.49 -6.72
N GLU A 256 -7.47 10.22 -5.74
CA GLU A 256 -8.01 11.58 -5.85
C GLU A 256 -7.05 12.62 -5.24
N GLU A 257 -6.35 12.26 -4.17
CA GLU A 257 -5.45 13.14 -3.42
C GLU A 257 -4.08 12.50 -3.23
N LEU A 258 -3.02 13.21 -3.67
CA LEU A 258 -1.62 12.86 -3.47
C LEU A 258 -0.92 13.95 -2.66
N THR A 259 -0.40 13.62 -1.48
CA THR A 259 0.44 14.50 -0.68
C THR A 259 1.74 13.79 -0.30
N LEU A 260 2.86 14.33 -0.74
CA LEU A 260 4.21 13.93 -0.33
C LEU A 260 4.92 15.17 0.22
N SER A 261 5.20 15.17 1.52
CA SER A 261 5.68 16.36 2.20
C SER A 261 6.83 16.04 3.16
N ASN A 262 7.85 16.89 3.13
CA ASN A 262 9.01 16.78 4.02
C ASN A 262 9.64 15.39 4.05
N LEU A 263 10.03 14.89 2.86
CA LEU A 263 10.67 13.59 2.65
C LEU A 263 12.09 13.79 2.10
N PRO A 264 13.06 14.20 2.93
CA PRO A 264 14.36 14.69 2.47
C PRO A 264 15.22 13.61 1.80
N MET A 265 14.93 12.34 2.04
CA MET A 265 15.67 11.22 1.46
C MET A 265 14.96 10.59 0.26
N LEU A 266 13.72 11.00 -0.05
CA LEU A 266 12.94 10.42 -1.14
C LEU A 266 13.62 10.67 -2.49
N THR A 267 13.86 9.58 -3.22
CA THR A 267 14.42 9.62 -4.58
C THR A 267 13.40 9.23 -5.64
N ARG A 268 12.35 8.50 -5.26
CA ARG A 268 11.30 8.08 -6.20
C ARG A 268 9.97 7.80 -5.51
N ALA A 269 8.87 8.12 -6.21
CA ALA A 269 7.52 7.70 -5.85
C ALA A 269 6.72 7.38 -7.11
N GLY A 270 5.84 6.38 -7.01
CA GLY A 270 5.00 5.94 -8.13
C GLY A 270 5.58 4.79 -8.94
N GLY A 271 5.40 4.82 -10.26
CA GLY A 271 5.69 3.70 -11.15
C GLY A 271 7.07 3.71 -11.82
N ASN A 272 7.91 4.71 -11.60
CA ASN A 272 9.18 4.86 -12.32
C ASN A 272 10.38 4.40 -11.47
N THR A 273 11.50 4.11 -12.16
CA THR A 273 12.78 3.71 -11.54
C THR A 273 13.78 4.87 -11.39
N SER A 274 13.48 6.04 -11.96
CA SER A 274 14.32 7.24 -11.92
C SER A 274 14.10 8.07 -10.65
N THR A 275 14.91 9.14 -10.48
CA THR A 275 14.74 10.14 -9.40
C THR A 275 13.51 11.03 -9.66
N SER A 276 12.32 10.42 -9.59
CA SER A 276 11.07 11.06 -10.00
C SER A 276 9.89 10.75 -9.10
N VAL A 277 8.91 11.65 -9.15
CA VAL A 277 7.51 11.39 -8.75
C VAL A 277 6.72 11.20 -10.04
N THR A 278 6.17 9.99 -10.26
CA THR A 278 5.50 9.61 -11.50
C THR A 278 4.16 8.96 -11.23
N PHE A 279 3.07 9.67 -11.49
CA PHE A 279 1.68 9.24 -11.34
C PHE A 279 0.89 9.58 -12.62
N THR A 280 1.42 9.15 -13.79
CA THR A 280 0.82 9.38 -15.11
C THR A 280 -0.30 8.40 -15.40
N ASN A 281 -1.37 8.86 -16.04
CA ASN A 281 -2.54 8.05 -16.38
C ASN A 281 -3.08 7.27 -15.17
N TYR A 282 -2.92 7.84 -13.98
CA TYR A 282 -3.18 7.11 -12.75
C TYR A 282 -4.67 6.93 -12.54
N SER A 283 -5.41 7.98 -12.81
CA SER A 283 -6.87 7.90 -12.78
C SER A 283 -7.47 9.16 -13.44
N ASP A 284 -8.70 9.04 -13.92
CA ASP A 284 -9.46 10.21 -14.33
C ASP A 284 -9.97 11.03 -13.13
N VAL A 285 -9.46 10.77 -11.92
CA VAL A 285 -9.96 11.34 -10.65
C VAL A 285 -8.87 11.98 -9.78
N LEU A 286 -7.58 11.90 -10.12
CA LEU A 286 -6.52 12.61 -9.38
C LEU A 286 -6.64 14.11 -9.60
N THR A 287 -7.16 14.81 -8.61
CA THR A 287 -7.48 16.25 -8.70
C THR A 287 -6.62 17.13 -7.82
N THR A 288 -6.08 16.57 -6.71
CA THR A 288 -5.31 17.33 -5.73
C THR A 288 -3.92 16.75 -5.58
N VAL A 289 -2.89 17.58 -5.77
CA VAL A 289 -1.49 17.17 -5.64
C VAL A 289 -0.72 18.20 -4.81
N LYS A 290 -0.06 17.72 -3.75
CA LYS A 290 0.83 18.52 -2.90
C LYS A 290 2.19 17.85 -2.79
N LEU A 291 3.22 18.49 -3.31
CA LEU A 291 4.60 18.01 -3.30
C LEU A 291 5.51 19.09 -2.73
N ASN A 292 6.03 18.88 -1.54
CA ASN A 292 6.94 19.86 -0.94
C ASN A 292 8.03 19.20 -0.10
N GLY A 293 9.17 19.89 0.08
CA GLY A 293 10.27 19.37 0.86
C GLY A 293 10.88 18.07 0.30
N LEU A 294 10.97 17.93 -1.03
CA LEU A 294 11.49 16.77 -1.75
C LEU A 294 12.79 17.11 -2.51
N PRO A 295 13.89 17.41 -1.82
CA PRO A 295 15.08 18.02 -2.45
C PRO A 295 15.83 17.10 -3.42
N LYS A 296 15.61 15.77 -3.38
CA LYS A 296 16.28 14.80 -4.25
C LYS A 296 15.48 14.43 -5.48
N ILE A 297 14.22 14.81 -5.56
CA ILE A 297 13.38 14.60 -6.74
C ILE A 297 13.82 15.57 -7.84
N GLN A 298 14.08 15.02 -9.02
CA GLN A 298 14.53 15.76 -10.20
C GLN A 298 13.41 15.94 -11.22
N GLN A 299 12.44 15.05 -11.23
CA GLN A 299 11.38 15.04 -12.22
C GLN A 299 10.04 14.77 -11.54
N VAL A 300 9.01 15.50 -11.93
CA VAL A 300 7.61 15.24 -11.58
C VAL A 300 6.84 15.04 -12.88
N ASP A 301 6.15 13.92 -12.98
CA ASP A 301 5.35 13.56 -14.14
C ASP A 301 3.96 13.14 -13.66
N LEU A 302 2.99 13.98 -13.97
CA LEU A 302 1.58 13.86 -13.56
C LEU A 302 0.66 13.90 -14.78
N ASP A 303 1.18 13.61 -15.96
CA ASP A 303 0.46 13.68 -17.22
C ASP A 303 -0.84 12.86 -17.20
N SER A 304 -1.82 13.36 -17.94
CA SER A 304 -3.11 12.70 -18.12
C SER A 304 -3.94 12.55 -16.85
N ASN A 305 -3.78 13.45 -15.88
CA ASN A 305 -4.63 13.55 -14.68
C ASN A 305 -5.41 14.87 -14.70
N PRO A 306 -6.67 14.92 -14.23
CA PRO A 306 -7.50 16.13 -14.22
C PRO A 306 -7.20 17.04 -13.04
N ILE A 307 -5.93 17.37 -12.79
CA ILE A 307 -5.47 18.12 -11.62
C ILE A 307 -6.02 19.54 -11.67
N ASN A 308 -6.66 19.99 -10.59
CA ASN A 308 -7.20 21.33 -10.43
C ASN A 308 -6.69 22.05 -9.18
N ASP A 309 -6.06 21.32 -8.25
CA ASP A 309 -5.40 21.87 -7.07
C ASP A 309 -3.98 21.29 -7.00
N ILE A 310 -2.99 22.14 -7.26
CA ILE A 310 -1.58 21.73 -7.27
C ILE A 310 -0.74 22.70 -6.43
N ASP A 311 0.03 22.12 -5.50
CA ASP A 311 1.01 22.84 -4.70
C ASP A 311 2.36 22.13 -4.79
N VAL A 312 3.33 22.75 -5.46
CA VAL A 312 4.68 22.20 -5.66
C VAL A 312 5.70 23.26 -5.26
N HIS A 313 6.38 23.05 -4.13
CA HIS A 313 7.40 23.97 -3.64
C HIS A 313 8.50 23.25 -2.84
N ASP A 314 9.58 23.97 -2.51
CA ASP A 314 10.72 23.44 -1.74
C ASP A 314 11.33 22.14 -2.32
N MET A 315 11.43 22.09 -3.64
CA MET A 315 11.99 20.97 -4.40
C MET A 315 13.30 21.41 -5.10
N ALA A 316 14.38 21.56 -4.33
CA ALA A 316 15.64 22.14 -4.81
C ALA A 316 16.29 21.35 -5.96
N GLY A 317 15.99 20.06 -6.09
CA GLY A 317 16.51 19.20 -7.16
C GLY A 317 15.68 19.18 -8.44
N LEU A 318 14.49 19.82 -8.45
CA LEU A 318 13.54 19.72 -9.55
C LEU A 318 14.06 20.39 -10.82
N THR A 319 14.11 19.62 -11.90
CA THR A 319 14.57 20.05 -13.23
C THR A 319 13.48 19.95 -14.29
N TYR A 320 12.41 19.19 -14.03
CA TYR A 320 11.27 18.97 -14.93
C TYR A 320 9.97 18.80 -14.14
N LEU A 321 8.90 19.49 -14.59
CA LEU A 321 7.54 19.41 -14.06
C LEU A 321 6.54 19.33 -15.22
#